data_c6674dd2665e9ffc6b640aa958782e74
#
_entry.id   c6674dd2665e9ffc6b640aa958782e74
#
_cell.length_a   1.000
_cell.length_b   1.000
_cell.length_c   1.000
_cell.angle_alpha   90.00
_cell.angle_beta   90.00
_cell.angle_gamma   90.00
#
_symmetry.space_group_name_H-M   'P 1'
#
loop_
_entity.id
_entity.type
_entity.pdbx_description
1 polymer ?
#
loop_
_entity_poly.entity_id
_entity_poly.type
_entity_poly.pdbx_seq_one_letter_code
_entity_poly.pdbx_strand_id
1 'polypeptide(L)'
;MEIRQLRYFAVLAEELNFTRAAARLHISQPPLSLQIAQLERELEVRLFDRTNRRVTLTEAGAAFLNDVRATLAGLKDATVRARAVDQGRAGR
;
A
#
# COMPACT_ATOMS: atom_id res chain seq x y z
N MET A 1 -3.82 9.81 -6.55
CA MET A 1 -3.40 8.74 -5.62
C MET A 1 -4.60 7.89 -5.24
N GLU A 2 -4.50 6.60 -5.43
CA GLU A 2 -5.61 5.69 -5.18
C GLU A 2 -5.28 4.73 -4.05
N ILE A 3 -6.31 4.27 -3.37
CA ILE A 3 -6.14 3.32 -2.25
C ILE A 3 -5.45 2.05 -2.72
N ARG A 4 -5.75 1.59 -3.94
CA ARG A 4 -5.09 0.42 -4.50
C ARG A 4 -3.57 0.63 -4.59
N GLN A 5 -3.13 1.81 -5.01
CA GLN A 5 -1.70 2.13 -5.06
C GLN A 5 -1.07 2.08 -3.67
N LEU A 6 -1.78 2.58 -2.67
CA LEU A 6 -1.29 2.55 -1.30
C LEU A 6 -1.15 1.13 -0.78
N ARG A 7 -2.08 0.25 -1.12
CA ARG A 7 -1.99 -1.17 -0.76
C ARG A 7 -0.81 -1.84 -1.45
N TYR A 8 -0.61 -1.55 -2.73
CA TYR A 8 0.52 -2.09 -3.47
C TYR A 8 1.83 -1.65 -2.82
N PHE A 9 1.91 -0.37 -2.48
CA PHE A 9 3.08 0.19 -1.81
C PHE A 9 3.35 -0.51 -0.47
N ALA A 10 2.32 -0.68 0.36
CA ALA A 10 2.47 -1.29 1.67
C ALA A 10 2.97 -2.74 1.56
N VAL A 11 2.42 -3.51 0.62
CA VAL A 11 2.84 -4.91 0.43
C VAL A 11 4.27 -4.97 -0.08
N LEU A 12 4.63 -4.10 -1.03
CA LEU A 12 6.01 -4.07 -1.53
C LEU A 12 6.99 -3.68 -0.42
N ALA A 13 6.59 -2.75 0.44
CA ALA A 13 7.42 -2.32 1.57
C ALA A 13 7.69 -3.47 2.55
N GLU A 14 6.73 -4.38 2.71
CA GLU A 14 6.90 -5.55 3.57
C GLU A 14 7.77 -6.61 2.93
N GLU A 15 7.56 -6.88 1.65
CA GLU A 15 8.28 -7.94 0.95
C GLU A 15 9.68 -7.51 0.49
N LEU A 16 9.82 -6.25 0.12
CA LEU A 16 11.04 -5.71 -0.47
C LEU A 16 11.53 -6.56 -1.65
N ASN A 17 10.58 -7.12 -2.39
CA ASN A 17 10.80 -7.96 -3.55
C ASN A 17 9.56 -7.86 -4.44
N PHE A 18 9.75 -7.38 -5.67
CA PHE A 18 8.63 -7.14 -6.57
C PHE A 18 7.87 -8.41 -6.93
N THR A 19 8.60 -9.51 -7.16
CA THR A 19 7.97 -10.77 -7.53
C THR A 19 7.10 -11.31 -6.41
N ARG A 20 7.62 -11.31 -5.18
CA ARG A 20 6.86 -11.79 -4.03
C ARG A 20 5.68 -10.88 -3.71
N ALA A 21 5.88 -9.57 -3.81
CA ALA A 21 4.79 -8.62 -3.57
C ALA A 21 3.66 -8.81 -4.58
N ALA A 22 4.01 -8.95 -5.86
CA ALA A 22 3.02 -9.18 -6.91
C ALA A 22 2.25 -10.48 -6.66
N ALA A 23 2.95 -11.54 -6.23
CA ALA A 23 2.31 -12.81 -5.90
C ALA A 23 1.29 -12.65 -4.76
N ARG A 24 1.66 -11.91 -3.70
CA ARG A 24 0.74 -11.63 -2.59
C ARG A 24 -0.49 -10.85 -3.05
N LEU A 25 -0.30 -9.97 -4.02
CA LEU A 25 -1.38 -9.12 -4.54
C LEU A 25 -2.17 -9.79 -5.65
N HIS A 26 -1.80 -11.00 -6.05
CA HIS A 26 -2.43 -11.75 -7.14
C HIS A 26 -2.41 -10.98 -8.44
N ILE A 27 -1.29 -10.32 -8.72
CA ILE A 27 -1.07 -9.61 -9.98
C ILE A 27 0.28 -10.01 -10.56
N SER A 28 0.52 -9.68 -11.81
CA SER A 28 1.84 -9.84 -12.41
C SER A 28 2.73 -8.66 -12.00
N GLN A 29 4.03 -8.83 -12.17
CA GLN A 29 4.99 -7.86 -11.69
C GLN A 29 4.97 -6.52 -12.45
N PRO A 30 4.78 -6.49 -13.80
CA PRO A 30 4.79 -5.20 -14.50
C PRO A 30 3.74 -4.18 -14.03
N PRO A 31 2.46 -4.55 -13.78
CA PRO A 31 1.53 -3.57 -13.25
C PRO A 31 1.91 -3.06 -11.86
N LEU A 32 2.53 -3.91 -11.03
CA LEU A 32 3.01 -3.45 -9.73
C LEU A 32 4.09 -2.39 -9.89
N SER A 33 5.09 -2.66 -10.73
CA SER A 33 6.16 -1.70 -11.00
C SER A 33 5.61 -0.38 -11.55
N LEU A 34 4.63 -0.45 -12.44
CA LEU A 34 4.03 0.73 -13.03
C LEU A 34 3.31 1.57 -11.97
N GLN A 35 2.54 0.94 -11.10
CA GLN A 35 1.81 1.65 -10.05
C GLN A 35 2.74 2.32 -9.05
N ILE A 36 3.83 1.64 -8.69
CA ILE A 36 4.81 2.22 -7.78
C ILE A 36 5.50 3.42 -8.43
N ALA A 37 5.89 3.29 -9.70
CA ALA A 37 6.51 4.40 -10.43
C ALA A 37 5.56 5.61 -10.53
N GLN A 38 4.28 5.37 -10.78
CA GLN A 38 3.29 6.44 -10.83
C GLN A 38 3.13 7.13 -9.48
N LEU A 39 3.11 6.35 -8.40
CA LEU A 39 3.01 6.89 -7.05
C LEU A 39 4.22 7.77 -6.72
N GLU A 40 5.42 7.30 -7.03
CA GLU A 40 6.64 8.07 -6.81
C GLU A 40 6.64 9.37 -7.61
N ARG A 41 6.17 9.32 -8.86
CA ARG A 41 6.05 10.51 -9.70
C ARG A 41 5.06 11.52 -9.13
N GLU A 42 3.92 11.03 -8.67
CA GLU A 42 2.89 11.89 -8.11
C GLU A 42 3.37 12.59 -6.84
N LEU A 43 4.09 11.86 -5.99
CA LEU A 43 4.63 12.39 -4.75
C LEU A 43 5.92 13.20 -4.95
N GLU A 44 6.56 13.01 -6.10
CA GLU A 44 7.85 13.63 -6.44
C GLU A 44 8.94 13.23 -5.45
N VAL A 45 8.88 11.98 -4.95
CA VAL A 45 9.92 11.41 -4.09
C VAL A 45 10.16 9.96 -4.46
N ARG A 46 11.36 9.48 -4.16
CA ARG A 46 11.69 8.07 -4.27
C ARG A 46 11.27 7.39 -2.97
N LEU A 47 10.47 6.36 -3.09
CA LEU A 47 10.04 5.56 -1.94
C LEU A 47 10.91 4.34 -1.74
N PHE A 48 11.51 3.86 -2.84
CA PHE A 48 12.37 2.69 -2.83
C PHE A 48 13.68 2.98 -3.55
N ASP A 49 14.76 2.45 -3.01
CA ASP A 49 16.05 2.39 -3.71
C ASP A 49 16.22 1.00 -4.29
N ARG A 50 16.74 0.94 -5.51
CA ARG A 50 16.96 -0.31 -6.23
C ARG A 50 18.40 -0.34 -6.69
N THR A 51 19.26 -0.89 -5.86
CA THR A 51 20.66 -1.02 -6.18
C THR A 51 21.09 -2.47 -6.00
N ASN A 52 21.97 -2.96 -6.87
CA ASN A 52 22.54 -4.31 -6.74
C ASN A 52 21.48 -5.38 -6.56
N ARG A 53 20.38 -5.29 -7.32
CA ARG A 53 19.26 -6.23 -7.25
C ARG A 53 18.53 -6.21 -5.91
N ARG A 54 18.79 -5.21 -5.10
CA ARG A 54 18.12 -5.04 -3.82
C ARG A 54 17.10 -3.95 -3.90
N VAL A 55 15.98 -4.17 -3.20
CA VAL A 55 14.96 -3.16 -3.01
C VAL A 55 14.95 -2.81 -1.53
N THR A 56 15.11 -1.54 -1.22
CA THR A 56 15.04 -1.06 0.17
C THR A 56 14.19 0.20 0.21
N LEU A 57 13.63 0.50 1.38
CA LEU A 57 12.89 1.75 1.57
C LEU A 57 13.86 2.90 1.73
N THR A 58 13.52 4.04 1.11
CA THR A 58 14.20 5.30 1.43
C THR A 58 13.67 5.83 2.76
N GLU A 59 14.29 6.87 3.32
CA GLU A 59 13.74 7.55 4.50
C GLU A 59 12.34 8.07 4.22
N ALA A 60 12.13 8.66 3.05
CA ALA A 60 10.81 9.14 2.63
C ALA A 60 9.81 7.98 2.55
N GLY A 61 10.26 6.84 2.01
CA GLY A 61 9.43 5.64 1.93
C GLY A 61 9.02 5.12 3.30
N ALA A 62 9.95 5.11 4.25
CA ALA A 62 9.66 4.66 5.61
C ALA A 62 8.65 5.59 6.30
N ALA A 63 8.84 6.89 6.16
CA ALA A 63 7.90 7.88 6.73
C ALA A 63 6.51 7.73 6.10
N PHE A 64 6.48 7.61 4.77
CA PHE A 64 5.22 7.44 4.05
C PHE A 64 4.50 6.15 4.44
N LEU A 65 5.26 5.08 4.67
CA LEU A 65 4.70 3.79 5.06
C LEU A 65 3.94 3.88 6.39
N ASN A 66 4.49 4.61 7.36
CA ASN A 66 3.80 4.80 8.65
C ASN A 66 2.42 5.42 8.43
N ASP A 67 2.35 6.48 7.62
CA ASP A 67 1.09 7.17 7.36
C ASP A 67 0.14 6.32 6.51
N VAL A 68 0.67 5.58 5.55
CA VAL A 68 -0.15 4.70 4.71
C VAL A 68 -0.77 3.59 5.56
N ARG A 69 -0.01 2.99 6.46
CA ARG A 69 -0.53 1.95 7.35
C ARG A 69 -1.66 2.48 8.22
N ALA A 70 -1.51 3.67 8.79
CA ALA A 70 -2.54 4.29 9.58
C ALA A 70 -3.79 4.58 8.76
N THR A 71 -3.60 5.06 7.53
CA THR A 71 -4.70 5.37 6.61
C THR A 71 -5.48 4.12 6.24
N LEU A 72 -4.78 3.04 5.86
CA LEU A 72 -5.43 1.78 5.49
C LEU A 72 -6.13 1.15 6.68
N ALA A 73 -5.53 1.21 7.87
CA ALA A 73 -6.16 0.70 9.09
C ALA A 73 -7.41 1.50 9.41
N GLY A 74 -7.35 2.83 9.27
CA GLY A 74 -8.51 3.69 9.49
C GLY A 74 -9.66 3.38 8.53
N LEU A 75 -9.34 3.11 7.28
CA LEU A 75 -10.35 2.75 6.30
C LEU A 75 -11.00 1.40 6.64
N LYS A 76 -10.19 0.43 7.06
CA LYS A 76 -10.71 -0.87 7.50
C LYS A 76 -11.63 -0.71 8.70
N ASP A 77 -11.21 0.08 9.68
CA ASP A 77 -12.02 0.34 10.88
C ASP A 77 -13.34 1.03 10.51
N ALA A 78 -13.29 1.98 9.57
CA ALA A 78 -14.49 2.66 9.10
C ALA A 78 -15.47 1.69 8.46
N THR A 79 -14.95 0.74 7.67
CA THR A 79 -15.79 -0.30 7.05
C THR A 79 -16.45 -1.18 8.10
N VAL A 80 -15.69 -1.58 9.11
CA VAL A 80 -16.22 -2.41 10.21
C VAL A 80 -17.30 -1.64 10.98
N ARG A 81 -17.05 -0.36 11.27
CA ARG A 81 -18.04 0.48 11.98
C ARG A 81 -19.31 0.67 11.16
N ALA A 82 -19.18 0.89 9.85
CA ALA A 82 -20.35 1.07 8.99
C ALA A 82 -21.23 -0.18 9.01
N ARG A 83 -20.62 -1.36 8.93
CA ARG A 83 -21.36 -2.61 9.01
C ARG A 83 -22.01 -2.82 10.37
N ALA A 84 -21.26 -2.49 11.43
CA ALA A 84 -21.78 -2.64 12.80
C ALA A 84 -22.96 -1.73 13.04
N VAL A 85 -22.90 -0.49 12.56
CA VAL A 85 -24.02 0.45 12.69
C VAL A 85 -25.24 -0.06 11.94
N ASP A 86 -25.07 -0.53 10.73
CA ASP A 86 -26.16 -1.07 9.93
C ASP A 86 -26.81 -2.27 10.61
N GLN A 87 -26.01 -3.21 11.11
CA GLN A 87 -26.49 -4.38 11.81
C GLN A 87 -27.13 -4.03 13.13
N GLY A 88 -26.55 -3.10 13.89
CA GLY A 88 -27.10 -2.63 15.14
C GLY A 88 -28.45 -1.97 14.95
N ARG A 89 -28.58 -1.17 13.88
CA ARG A 89 -29.85 -0.56 13.53
C ARG A 89 -30.89 -1.61 13.19
N ALA A 90 -30.49 -2.62 12.42
CA ALA A 90 -31.38 -3.71 12.07
C ALA A 90 -31.77 -4.52 13.31
N GLY A 91 -30.90 -4.61 14.31
CA GLY A 91 -31.14 -5.33 15.53
C GLY A 91 -31.98 -4.59 16.55
N ARG A 92 -32.34 -3.38 16.27
CA ARG A 92 -33.18 -2.61 17.17
C ARG A 92 -34.62 -2.78 16.79
#